data_40677fb088ce895cf4ded44ac0997d31
#
_entry.id   40677fb088ce895cf4ded44ac0997d31
#
_cell.length_a   1.000
_cell.length_b   1.000
_cell.length_c   1.000
_cell.angle_alpha   90.00
_cell.angle_beta   90.00
_cell.angle_gamma   90.00
#
_symmetry.space_group_name_H-M   'P 1'
#
loop_
_entity.id
_entity.type
_entity.pdbx_description
1 polymer ?
#
loop_
_entity_poly.entity_id
_entity_poly.type
_entity_poly.pdbx_seq_one_letter_code
_entity_poly.pdbx_strand_id
1 'polypeptide(L)'
;GGKTLYRVTASSVTPSSESTTVTLVAASHQVWISGGAGFRTCVGFKYEPEVTVTPSLLHREVKHFAGRARGVEVTGTAVQRSIAVSAVLTDSEYESHVKKLEQLAVLPAPFLYRDPLGRRIYCSLSSISAPRSVGGIWKVSLELEEVEA
;
A
#
# COMPACT_ATOMS: atom_id res chain seq x y z
N GLY A 1 10.79 -4.70 0.00
CA GLY A 1 11.92 -4.12 0.71
C GLY A 1 12.55 -2.97 -0.06
N GLY A 2 12.52 -1.74 0.49
CA GLY A 2 13.23 -0.60 -0.09
C GLY A 2 14.72 -0.67 0.25
N LYS A 3 15.59 -0.44 -0.73
CA LYS A 3 17.00 -0.22 -0.46
C LYS A 3 17.18 1.23 -0.02
N THR A 4 17.62 1.44 1.21
CA THR A 4 17.99 2.77 1.70
C THR A 4 19.52 2.83 1.77
N LEU A 5 20.11 3.77 1.03
CA LEU A 5 21.54 4.02 1.05
C LEU A 5 21.84 5.04 2.16
N TYR A 6 22.60 4.63 3.12
CA TYR A 6 23.14 5.52 4.13
C TYR A 6 24.63 5.76 3.84
N ARG A 7 25.04 7.04 3.78
CA ARG A 7 26.43 7.41 3.72
C ARG A 7 26.86 7.86 5.12
N VAL A 8 27.79 7.15 5.71
CA VAL A 8 28.44 7.58 6.93
C VAL A 8 29.76 8.23 6.51
N THR A 9 29.91 9.54 6.76
CA THR A 9 31.13 10.27 6.49
C THR A 9 31.80 10.54 7.84
N ALA A 10 32.96 9.95 8.07
CA ALA A 10 33.82 10.31 9.18
C ALA A 10 34.81 11.37 8.69
N SER A 11 34.77 12.58 9.27
CA SER A 11 35.76 13.64 9.00
C SER A 11 36.75 13.71 10.14
N SER A 12 38.04 13.57 9.84
CA SER A 12 39.10 13.83 10.79
C SER A 12 39.83 15.13 10.42
N VAL A 13 40.47 15.77 11.40
CA VAL A 13 41.21 17.03 11.24
C VAL A 13 42.50 16.82 10.42
N THR A 14 42.90 15.60 10.14
CA THR A 14 43.99 15.22 9.23
C THR A 14 43.45 14.78 7.88
N PRO A 15 44.14 15.03 6.75
CA PRO A 15 43.59 14.90 5.39
C PRO A 15 43.46 13.47 4.88
N SER A 16 42.93 12.57 5.66
CA SER A 16 42.54 11.23 5.22
C SER A 16 41.10 10.99 5.61
N SER A 17 40.20 11.22 4.67
CA SER A 17 38.78 10.85 4.84
C SER A 17 38.55 9.53 4.11
N GLU A 18 38.25 8.48 4.84
CA GLU A 18 37.71 7.25 4.27
C GLU A 18 36.16 7.34 4.34
N SER A 19 35.51 7.30 3.19
CA SER A 19 34.06 7.15 3.12
C SER A 19 33.71 5.70 2.80
N THR A 20 32.99 5.04 3.70
CA THR A 20 32.45 3.72 3.40
C THR A 20 30.94 3.84 3.10
N THR A 21 30.51 3.20 2.04
CA THR A 21 29.08 3.13 1.69
C THR A 21 28.53 1.81 2.19
N VAL A 22 27.64 1.89 3.17
CA VAL A 22 26.92 0.70 3.67
C VAL A 22 25.55 0.66 3.01
N THR A 23 25.26 -0.42 2.30
CA THR A 23 23.92 -0.67 1.76
C THR A 23 23.12 -1.44 2.80
N LEU A 24 22.16 -0.78 3.42
CA LEU A 24 21.22 -1.43 4.33
C LEU A 24 19.95 -1.81 3.55
N VAL A 25 19.62 -3.09 3.57
CA VAL A 25 18.33 -3.58 3.07
C VAL A 25 17.39 -3.68 4.27
N ALA A 26 16.49 -2.71 4.40
CA ALA A 26 15.44 -2.79 5.39
C ALA A 26 14.34 -3.72 4.86
N ALA A 27 14.22 -4.91 5.41
CA ALA A 27 13.07 -5.78 5.22
C ALA A 27 12.02 -5.41 6.27
N SER A 28 10.88 -4.89 5.83
CA SER A 28 9.72 -4.67 6.69
C SER A 28 8.74 -5.80 6.48
N HIS A 29 8.33 -6.47 7.56
CA HIS A 29 7.25 -7.45 7.54
C HIS A 29 5.87 -6.78 7.66
N GLN A 30 5.81 -5.47 7.50
CA GLN A 30 4.60 -4.67 7.67
C GLN A 30 4.07 -4.18 6.34
N VAL A 31 2.75 -4.05 6.29
CA VAL A 31 2.06 -3.30 5.23
C VAL A 31 1.98 -1.84 5.65
N TRP A 32 2.29 -0.94 4.74
CA TRP A 32 2.28 0.49 4.96
C TRP A 32 1.39 1.19 3.95
N ILE A 33 0.57 2.11 4.45
CA ILE A 33 -0.20 3.04 3.62
C ILE A 33 0.20 4.45 3.99
N SER A 34 0.59 5.22 3.00
CA SER A 34 1.04 6.60 3.17
C SER A 34 0.25 7.53 2.27
N GLY A 35 -0.11 8.71 2.77
CA GLY A 35 -0.86 9.72 2.04
C GLY A 35 -0.55 11.14 2.48
N GLY A 36 -1.25 12.10 1.88
CA GLY A 36 -1.07 13.52 2.12
C GLY A 36 0.18 14.10 1.46
N ALA A 37 0.43 15.38 1.71
CA ALA A 37 1.55 16.10 1.10
C ALA A 37 2.89 15.41 1.41
N GLY A 38 3.58 14.96 0.36
CA GLY A 38 4.84 14.24 0.47
C GLY A 38 4.74 12.89 1.18
N PHE A 39 3.54 12.27 1.21
CA PHE A 39 3.27 10.97 1.87
C PHE A 39 3.67 10.92 3.34
N ARG A 40 3.52 12.04 4.05
CA ARG A 40 3.96 12.18 5.45
C ARG A 40 3.05 11.45 6.45
N THR A 41 1.76 11.34 6.16
CA THR A 41 0.85 10.57 6.99
C THR A 41 0.98 9.11 6.64
N CYS A 42 1.49 8.31 7.56
CA CYS A 42 1.82 6.91 7.32
C CYS A 42 1.20 6.03 8.42
N VAL A 43 0.56 4.95 7.99
CA VAL A 43 0.02 3.91 8.89
C VAL A 43 0.63 2.57 8.49
N GLY A 44 1.17 1.86 9.48
CA GLY A 44 1.78 0.55 9.30
C GLY A 44 1.02 -0.51 10.08
N PHE A 45 0.68 -1.62 9.45
CA PHE A 45 0.00 -2.76 10.08
C PHE A 45 1.04 -3.81 10.48
N LYS A 46 1.19 -4.03 11.79
CA LYS A 46 2.24 -4.88 12.39
C LYS A 46 1.87 -6.35 12.49
N TYR A 47 0.60 -6.65 12.71
CA TYR A 47 0.13 -7.99 13.04
C TYR A 47 -0.38 -8.68 11.78
N GLU A 48 0.54 -9.18 10.96
CA GLU A 48 0.29 -10.00 9.77
C GLU A 48 -1.05 -9.69 9.07
N PRO A 49 -1.21 -8.50 8.49
CA PRO A 49 -2.46 -8.15 7.83
C PRO A 49 -2.68 -9.08 6.65
N GLU A 50 -3.91 -9.54 6.48
CA GLU A 50 -4.28 -10.25 5.27
C GLU A 50 -4.32 -9.27 4.11
N VAL A 51 -3.60 -9.57 3.06
CA VAL A 51 -3.54 -8.74 1.86
C VAL A 51 -3.87 -9.58 0.64
N THR A 52 -4.91 -9.17 -0.07
CA THR A 52 -5.27 -9.74 -1.35
C THR A 52 -5.06 -8.69 -2.43
N VAL A 53 -4.24 -9.02 -3.43
CA VAL A 53 -4.02 -8.15 -4.60
C VAL A 53 -4.60 -8.87 -5.82
N THR A 54 -5.64 -8.29 -6.39
CA THR A 54 -6.36 -8.85 -7.54
C THR A 54 -6.10 -7.99 -8.76
N PRO A 55 -5.34 -8.47 -9.75
CA PRO A 55 -5.23 -7.80 -11.03
C PRO A 55 -6.51 -8.01 -11.84
N SER A 56 -7.00 -6.97 -12.46
CA SER A 56 -8.12 -7.02 -13.39
C SER A 56 -7.79 -6.29 -14.68
N LEU A 57 -8.34 -6.78 -15.80
CA LEU A 57 -8.31 -6.06 -17.06
C LEU A 57 -9.52 -5.12 -17.11
N LEU A 58 -9.27 -3.85 -17.32
CA LEU A 58 -10.32 -2.89 -17.58
C LEU A 58 -10.93 -3.18 -18.98
N HIS A 59 -12.24 -3.06 -19.07
CA HIS A 59 -13.00 -3.27 -20.29
C HIS A 59 -12.89 -4.68 -20.89
N ARG A 60 -13.05 -5.71 -20.07
CA ARG A 60 -13.20 -7.08 -20.52
C ARG A 60 -14.68 -7.38 -20.80
N GLU A 61 -15.02 -7.65 -22.03
CA GLU A 61 -16.39 -7.95 -22.45
C GLU A 61 -16.41 -9.11 -23.43
N VAL A 62 -17.37 -10.02 -23.27
CA VAL A 62 -17.62 -11.07 -24.25
C VAL A 62 -18.81 -10.66 -25.08
N LYS A 63 -18.58 -10.42 -26.38
CA LYS A 63 -19.63 -10.07 -27.35
C LYS A 63 -20.02 -11.28 -28.17
N HIS A 64 -21.34 -11.48 -28.30
CA HIS A 64 -21.91 -12.50 -29.15
C HIS A 64 -22.35 -11.88 -30.47
N PHE A 65 -21.79 -12.37 -31.55
CA PHE A 65 -22.14 -11.94 -32.89
C PHE A 65 -23.03 -12.96 -33.58
N ALA A 66 -24.03 -12.50 -34.33
CA ALA A 66 -24.89 -13.35 -35.14
C ALA A 66 -24.03 -14.18 -36.14
N GLY A 67 -24.33 -15.47 -36.22
CA GLY A 67 -23.60 -16.39 -37.09
C GLY A 67 -22.30 -16.98 -36.52
N ARG A 68 -21.94 -16.66 -35.26
CA ARG A 68 -20.84 -17.31 -34.55
C ARG A 68 -21.37 -18.21 -33.42
N ALA A 69 -20.83 -19.42 -33.34
CA ALA A 69 -21.20 -20.38 -32.29
C ALA A 69 -20.62 -20.03 -30.91
N ARG A 70 -19.62 -19.16 -30.86
CA ARG A 70 -18.93 -18.75 -29.62
C ARG A 70 -18.79 -17.23 -29.54
N GLY A 71 -18.85 -16.71 -28.32
CA GLY A 71 -18.57 -15.30 -28.04
C GLY A 71 -17.13 -14.92 -28.38
N VAL A 72 -16.93 -13.67 -28.76
CA VAL A 72 -15.59 -13.08 -28.97
C VAL A 72 -15.29 -12.19 -27.78
N GLU A 73 -14.15 -12.43 -27.14
CA GLU A 73 -13.68 -11.59 -26.06
C GLU A 73 -13.07 -10.30 -26.66
N VAL A 74 -13.55 -9.16 -26.16
CA VAL A 74 -13.00 -7.85 -26.45
C VAL A 74 -12.40 -7.34 -25.14
N THR A 75 -11.08 -7.13 -25.13
CA THR A 75 -10.37 -6.67 -23.94
C THR A 75 -9.66 -5.35 -24.21
N GLY A 76 -9.70 -4.46 -23.22
CA GLY A 76 -8.77 -3.34 -23.15
C GLY A 76 -7.37 -3.81 -22.75
N THR A 77 -6.36 -3.01 -22.99
CA THR A 77 -4.97 -3.27 -22.59
C THR A 77 -4.64 -2.75 -21.19
N ALA A 78 -5.53 -1.96 -20.60
CA ALA A 78 -5.32 -1.38 -19.27
C ALA A 78 -5.54 -2.41 -18.17
N VAL A 79 -4.53 -2.59 -17.34
CA VAL A 79 -4.56 -3.46 -16.15
C VAL A 79 -4.72 -2.57 -14.93
N GLN A 80 -5.67 -2.90 -14.08
CA GLN A 80 -5.88 -2.26 -12.78
C GLN A 80 -5.68 -3.30 -11.68
N ARG A 81 -5.12 -2.91 -10.55
CA ARG A 81 -5.04 -3.76 -9.36
C ARG A 81 -5.94 -3.25 -8.27
N SER A 82 -6.74 -4.16 -7.72
CA SER A 82 -7.47 -3.92 -6.48
C SER A 82 -6.71 -4.57 -5.33
N ILE A 83 -6.59 -3.86 -4.22
CA ILE A 83 -5.87 -4.31 -3.04
C ILE A 83 -6.83 -4.27 -1.87
N ALA A 84 -7.12 -5.43 -1.29
CA ALA A 84 -7.86 -5.55 -0.05
C ALA A 84 -6.89 -5.83 1.09
N VAL A 85 -6.97 -5.03 2.14
CA VAL A 85 -6.16 -5.16 3.36
C VAL A 85 -7.09 -5.35 4.55
N SER A 86 -6.91 -6.42 5.30
CA SER A 86 -7.63 -6.68 6.54
C SER A 86 -6.64 -6.80 7.69
N ALA A 87 -6.87 -6.07 8.77
CA ALA A 87 -5.98 -6.05 9.92
C ALA A 87 -6.77 -5.97 11.23
N VAL A 88 -6.16 -6.43 12.30
CA VAL A 88 -6.71 -6.33 13.65
C VAL A 88 -5.84 -5.37 14.47
N LEU A 89 -6.47 -4.40 15.12
CA LEU A 89 -5.82 -3.42 15.99
C LEU A 89 -6.45 -3.45 17.37
N THR A 90 -5.72 -3.00 18.37
CA THR A 90 -6.20 -2.88 19.75
C THR A 90 -6.56 -1.42 20.09
N ASP A 91 -7.30 -1.19 21.17
CA ASP A 91 -7.63 0.17 21.64
C ASP A 91 -6.38 1.02 21.92
N SER A 92 -5.27 0.40 22.30
CA SER A 92 -4.00 1.13 22.51
C SER A 92 -3.42 1.71 21.21
N GLU A 93 -3.85 1.20 20.07
CA GLU A 93 -3.41 1.63 18.75
C GLU A 93 -4.41 2.58 18.06
N TYR A 94 -5.51 2.92 18.75
CA TYR A 94 -6.56 3.79 18.20
C TYR A 94 -5.99 5.10 17.66
N GLU A 95 -5.31 5.89 18.49
CA GLU A 95 -4.78 7.20 18.12
C GLU A 95 -3.70 7.10 17.01
N SER A 96 -2.87 6.07 17.09
CA SER A 96 -1.73 5.93 16.17
C SER A 96 -2.09 5.32 14.83
N HIS A 97 -3.19 4.59 14.74
CA HIS A 97 -3.58 3.85 13.54
C HIS A 97 -4.99 4.21 13.06
N VAL A 98 -6.03 3.95 13.86
CA VAL A 98 -7.42 4.14 13.41
C VAL A 98 -7.70 5.60 13.09
N LYS A 99 -7.34 6.51 13.98
CA LYS A 99 -7.51 7.95 13.77
C LYS A 99 -6.71 8.48 12.58
N LYS A 100 -5.51 7.95 12.35
CA LYS A 100 -4.73 8.29 11.14
C LYS A 100 -5.36 7.74 9.88
N LEU A 101 -5.97 6.56 9.92
CA LEU A 101 -6.72 6.02 8.78
C LEU A 101 -7.94 6.88 8.45
N GLU A 102 -8.67 7.34 9.47
CA GLU A 102 -9.78 8.29 9.29
C GLU A 102 -9.30 9.60 8.66
N GLN A 103 -8.14 10.10 9.10
CA GLN A 103 -7.51 11.27 8.49
C GLN A 103 -7.10 11.00 7.02
N LEU A 104 -6.54 9.83 6.74
CA LEU A 104 -6.21 9.44 5.37
C LEU A 104 -7.45 9.37 4.48
N ALA A 105 -8.58 8.87 4.99
CA ALA A 105 -9.81 8.71 4.23
C ALA A 105 -10.37 10.02 3.66
N VAL A 106 -10.05 11.17 4.28
CA VAL A 106 -10.50 12.49 3.81
C VAL A 106 -9.45 13.24 2.98
N LEU A 107 -8.26 12.65 2.79
CA LEU A 107 -7.23 13.24 1.96
C LEU A 107 -7.42 12.86 0.49
N PRO A 108 -7.03 13.74 -0.44
CA PRO A 108 -7.05 13.40 -1.86
C PRO A 108 -6.02 12.31 -2.19
N ALA A 109 -6.36 11.45 -3.14
CA ALA A 109 -5.42 10.50 -3.73
C ALA A 109 -4.29 11.24 -4.50
N PRO A 110 -3.14 10.60 -4.77
CA PRO A 110 -2.87 9.18 -4.54
C PRO A 110 -2.33 8.86 -3.15
N PHE A 111 -2.57 7.63 -2.72
CA PHE A 111 -1.90 7.01 -1.59
C PHE A 111 -0.80 6.08 -2.08
N LEU A 112 0.23 5.88 -1.27
CA LEU A 112 1.30 4.94 -1.57
C LEU A 112 1.14 3.69 -0.68
N TYR A 113 0.79 2.58 -1.30
CA TYR A 113 0.78 1.26 -0.69
C TYR A 113 2.17 0.61 -0.81
N ARG A 114 2.63 -0.01 0.27
CA ARG A 114 3.89 -0.79 0.32
C ARG A 114 3.68 -2.05 1.14
N ASP A 115 4.24 -3.15 0.68
CA ASP A 115 4.16 -4.43 1.36
C ASP A 115 5.52 -5.11 1.58
N PRO A 116 5.56 -6.19 2.39
CA PRO A 116 6.79 -6.96 2.64
C PRO A 116 7.40 -7.59 1.39
N LEU A 117 6.60 -7.81 0.34
CA LEU A 117 7.07 -8.37 -0.93
C LEU A 117 7.79 -7.33 -1.81
N GLY A 118 7.88 -6.09 -1.32
CA GLY A 118 8.55 -4.99 -2.01
C GLY A 118 7.69 -4.27 -3.06
N ARG A 119 6.39 -4.57 -3.11
CA ARG A 119 5.47 -3.86 -4.00
C ARG A 119 5.27 -2.43 -3.54
N ARG A 120 5.25 -1.53 -4.52
CA ARG A 120 4.96 -0.10 -4.35
C ARG A 120 3.91 0.27 -5.37
N ILE A 121 2.71 0.59 -4.91
CA ILE A 121 1.56 0.85 -5.78
C ILE A 121 0.94 2.17 -5.35
N TYR A 122 0.76 3.07 -6.31
CA TYR A 122 -0.06 4.25 -6.09
C TYR A 122 -1.52 3.86 -6.20
N CYS A 123 -2.31 4.25 -5.24
CA CYS A 123 -3.69 3.82 -5.13
C CYS A 123 -4.62 4.94 -4.65
N SER A 124 -5.88 4.76 -4.95
CA SER A 124 -7.00 5.49 -4.36
C SER A 124 -7.64 4.62 -3.28
N LEU A 125 -8.12 5.23 -2.20
CA LEU A 125 -8.85 4.54 -1.15
C LEU A 125 -10.33 4.49 -1.54
N SER A 126 -10.83 3.29 -1.88
CA SER A 126 -12.22 3.09 -2.27
C SER A 126 -13.13 2.93 -1.07
N SER A 127 -12.69 2.20 -0.05
CA SER A 127 -13.45 2.04 1.19
C SER A 127 -12.54 1.86 2.40
N ILE A 128 -13.04 2.28 3.55
CA ILE A 128 -12.45 2.05 4.86
C ILE A 128 -13.55 1.67 5.85
N SER A 129 -13.33 0.61 6.60
CA SER A 129 -14.21 0.18 7.67
C SER A 129 -13.37 -0.23 8.87
N ALA A 130 -13.71 0.27 10.05
CA ALA A 130 -13.00 -0.02 11.28
C ALA A 130 -13.97 -0.26 12.45
N PRO A 131 -14.83 -1.30 12.40
CA PRO A 131 -15.75 -1.60 13.49
C PRO A 131 -14.98 -2.02 14.74
N ARG A 132 -15.40 -1.48 15.88
CA ARG A 132 -14.90 -1.85 17.20
C ARG A 132 -15.73 -2.98 17.78
N SER A 133 -15.08 -4.05 18.18
CA SER A 133 -15.70 -5.17 18.91
C SER A 133 -15.69 -4.95 20.41
N VAL A 134 -16.57 -5.67 21.12
CA VAL A 134 -16.53 -5.76 22.58
C VAL A 134 -15.17 -6.37 22.97
N GLY A 135 -14.45 -5.73 23.90
CA GLY A 135 -13.09 -6.15 24.28
C GLY A 135 -11.95 -5.31 23.68
N GLY A 136 -12.29 -4.17 23.02
CA GLY A 136 -11.28 -3.23 22.58
C GLY A 136 -10.50 -3.65 21.34
N ILE A 137 -11.10 -4.46 20.48
CA ILE A 137 -10.51 -4.92 19.23
C ILE A 137 -11.18 -4.20 18.07
N TRP A 138 -10.36 -3.65 17.17
CA TRP A 138 -10.76 -3.00 15.93
C TRP A 138 -10.45 -3.92 14.74
N LYS A 139 -11.45 -4.22 13.94
CA LYS A 139 -11.26 -4.94 12.68
C LYS A 139 -11.23 -3.91 11.55
N VAL A 140 -10.05 -3.65 11.04
CA VAL A 140 -9.85 -2.68 9.96
C VAL A 140 -9.87 -3.39 8.62
N SER A 141 -10.70 -2.91 7.71
CA SER A 141 -10.75 -3.37 6.32
C SER A 141 -10.60 -2.17 5.40
N LEU A 142 -9.70 -2.27 4.45
CA LEU A 142 -9.39 -1.24 3.47
C LEU A 142 -9.47 -1.82 2.07
N GLU A 143 -10.09 -1.08 1.17
CA GLU A 143 -10.08 -1.39 -0.25
C GLU A 143 -9.40 -0.25 -1.00
N LEU A 144 -8.40 -0.60 -1.78
CA LEU A 144 -7.57 0.32 -2.55
C LEU A 144 -7.62 -0.08 -4.01
N GLU A 145 -7.64 0.89 -4.89
CA GLU A 145 -7.53 0.71 -6.34
C GLU A 145 -6.29 1.39 -6.87
N GLU A 146 -5.54 0.68 -7.72
CA GLU A 146 -4.36 1.23 -8.36
C GLU A 146 -4.73 2.43 -9.24
N VAL A 147 -3.95 3.50 -9.14
CA VAL A 147 -4.08 4.71 -9.95
C VAL A 147 -2.72 5.13 -10.49
N GLU A 148 -2.72 5.93 -11.53
CA GLU A 148 -1.50 6.57 -12.02
C GLU A 148 -1.01 7.63 -11.01
N ALA A 149 0.31 7.76 -10.90
CA ALA A 149 1.00 8.69 -9.99
C ALA A 149 1.08 10.10 -10.55
#